data_e3ebb6b6f0b40b0f74a59beb8589d938
#
_entry.id   e3ebb6b6f0b40b0f74a59beb8589d938
#
_cell.length_a   1.000
_cell.length_b   1.000
_cell.length_c   1.000
_cell.angle_alpha   90.00
_cell.angle_beta   90.00
_cell.angle_gamma   90.00
#
_symmetry.space_group_name_H-M   'P 1'
#
loop_
_entity.id
_entity.type
_entity.pdbx_description
1 polymer ?
#
loop_
_entity_poly.entity_id
_entity_poly.type
_entity_poly.pdbx_seq_one_letter_code
_entity_poly.pdbx_strand_id
1 'polypeptide(L)'
;MTTTTVFDQAADAFSDYREGQTGRMHDLVRLVTPALWAIARSCHLDPAQAEDVVQTVWVRLVARADSITDPQGVFAWLVTTTRREAWRVSGTSVREANPDQDLDRLVSPDPGPESVVTTDDQNSRLWRHVGLLSPRCQALLRVIAYVTPPDYAAISQALGMPVGSIGPTRGRCLAALRTSLTADPSWTHLENGRQA
;
A
#
# COMPACT_ATOMS: atom_id res chain seq x y z
N MET A 1 8.59 -26.80 3.61
CA MET A 1 7.29 -26.18 3.92
C MET A 1 7.26 -24.84 3.20
N THR A 2 6.50 -24.73 2.12
CA THR A 2 6.41 -23.49 1.32
C THR A 2 5.57 -22.49 2.12
N THR A 3 6.15 -21.37 2.50
CA THR A 3 5.43 -20.31 3.21
C THR A 3 4.43 -19.69 2.24
N THR A 4 3.14 -19.89 2.45
CA THR A 4 2.06 -19.31 1.64
C THR A 4 2.10 -17.78 1.81
N THR A 5 2.26 -17.07 0.71
CA THR A 5 2.31 -15.60 0.71
C THR A 5 0.91 -14.99 0.73
N VAL A 6 0.80 -13.69 1.02
CA VAL A 6 -0.47 -12.95 0.89
C VAL A 6 -0.99 -13.00 -0.55
N PHE A 7 -0.11 -13.06 -1.54
CA PHE A 7 -0.46 -13.21 -2.94
C PHE A 7 -1.12 -14.55 -3.23
N ASP A 8 -0.52 -15.63 -2.72
CA ASP A 8 -1.07 -16.99 -2.88
C ASP A 8 -2.44 -17.08 -2.20
N GLN A 9 -2.55 -16.58 -0.97
CA GLN A 9 -3.83 -16.58 -0.24
C GLN A 9 -4.91 -15.76 -0.96
N ALA A 10 -4.54 -14.62 -1.55
CA ALA A 10 -5.47 -13.80 -2.33
C ALA A 10 -5.89 -14.51 -3.62
N ALA A 11 -4.95 -15.18 -4.29
CA ALA A 11 -5.22 -15.96 -5.50
C ALA A 11 -6.14 -17.14 -5.21
N ASP A 12 -5.87 -17.91 -4.15
CA ASP A 12 -6.69 -19.04 -3.72
C ASP A 12 -8.11 -18.58 -3.36
N ALA A 13 -8.23 -17.51 -2.55
CA ALA A 13 -9.54 -16.98 -2.17
C ALA A 13 -10.34 -16.48 -3.38
N PHE A 14 -9.68 -15.89 -4.36
CA PHE A 14 -10.31 -15.41 -5.58
C PHE A 14 -10.71 -16.56 -6.52
N SER A 15 -9.89 -17.61 -6.63
CA SER A 15 -10.21 -18.81 -7.40
C SER A 15 -11.45 -19.50 -6.84
N ASP A 16 -11.46 -19.76 -5.54
CA ASP A 16 -12.58 -20.39 -4.83
C ASP A 16 -13.88 -19.56 -5.00
N TYR A 17 -13.77 -18.21 -4.92
CA TYR A 17 -14.91 -17.32 -5.18
C TYR A 17 -15.47 -17.49 -6.58
N ARG A 18 -14.63 -17.55 -7.61
CA ARG A 18 -15.04 -17.77 -9.00
C ARG A 18 -15.66 -19.15 -9.23
N GLU A 19 -15.28 -20.14 -8.45
CA GLU A 19 -15.83 -21.49 -8.45
C GLU A 19 -17.17 -21.60 -7.67
N GLY A 20 -17.70 -20.45 -7.20
CA GLY A 20 -19.00 -20.36 -6.54
C GLY A 20 -18.97 -20.33 -5.01
N GLN A 21 -17.79 -20.38 -4.39
CA GLN A 21 -17.65 -20.26 -2.94
C GLN A 21 -17.74 -18.79 -2.51
N THR A 22 -18.94 -18.23 -2.47
CA THR A 22 -19.15 -16.77 -2.26
C THR A 22 -18.56 -16.24 -0.94
N GLY A 23 -18.47 -17.07 0.10
CA GLY A 23 -17.85 -16.71 1.39
C GLY A 23 -16.36 -16.35 1.29
N ARG A 24 -15.65 -16.89 0.28
CA ARG A 24 -14.22 -16.60 0.06
C ARG A 24 -13.93 -15.17 -0.37
N MET A 25 -14.93 -14.46 -0.91
CA MET A 25 -14.82 -13.02 -1.15
C MET A 25 -14.59 -12.24 0.15
N HIS A 26 -15.22 -12.65 1.26
CA HIS A 26 -15.00 -12.03 2.56
C HIS A 26 -13.54 -12.18 3.03
N ASP A 27 -12.96 -13.37 2.83
CA ASP A 27 -11.56 -13.62 3.18
C ASP A 27 -10.61 -12.76 2.35
N LEU A 28 -10.86 -12.65 1.03
CA LEU A 28 -10.09 -11.82 0.13
C LEU A 28 -10.18 -10.33 0.54
N VAL A 29 -11.37 -9.84 0.83
CA VAL A 29 -11.60 -8.46 1.28
C VAL A 29 -10.81 -8.19 2.57
N ARG A 30 -10.95 -9.05 3.58
CA ARG A 30 -10.27 -8.89 4.86
C ARG A 30 -8.73 -8.91 4.72
N LEU A 31 -8.22 -9.77 3.84
CA LEU A 31 -6.79 -9.94 3.62
C LEU A 31 -6.16 -8.72 2.92
N VAL A 32 -6.84 -8.18 1.90
CA VAL A 32 -6.21 -7.22 0.97
C VAL A 32 -6.61 -5.77 1.25
N THR A 33 -7.79 -5.51 1.85
CA THR A 33 -8.27 -4.14 2.15
C THR A 33 -7.24 -3.26 2.86
N PRO A 34 -6.49 -3.72 3.89
CA PRO A 34 -5.49 -2.87 4.54
C PRO A 34 -4.42 -2.33 3.58
N ALA A 35 -3.97 -3.17 2.64
CA ALA A 35 -3.00 -2.76 1.62
C ALA A 35 -3.61 -1.76 0.62
N LEU A 36 -4.84 -1.99 0.15
CA LEU A 36 -5.52 -1.08 -0.77
C LEU A 36 -5.77 0.27 -0.14
N TRP A 37 -6.25 0.29 1.10
CA TRP A 37 -6.47 1.53 1.85
C TRP A 37 -5.18 2.32 2.04
N ALA A 38 -4.09 1.63 2.41
CA ALA A 38 -2.78 2.23 2.54
C ALA A 38 -2.28 2.85 1.22
N ILE A 39 -2.54 2.19 0.07
CA ILE A 39 -2.21 2.70 -1.26
C ILE A 39 -3.05 3.93 -1.60
N ALA A 40 -4.36 3.90 -1.36
CA ALA A 40 -5.23 5.05 -1.58
C ALA A 40 -4.76 6.27 -0.77
N ARG A 41 -4.42 6.07 0.51
CA ARG A 41 -3.84 7.10 1.38
C ARG A 41 -2.50 7.66 0.87
N SER A 42 -1.71 6.86 0.15
CA SER A 42 -0.45 7.33 -0.44
C SER A 42 -0.64 8.33 -1.58
N CYS A 43 -1.85 8.45 -2.09
CA CYS A 43 -2.24 9.44 -3.12
C CYS A 43 -2.83 10.73 -2.52
N HIS A 44 -2.54 11.02 -1.27
CA HIS A 44 -3.01 12.21 -0.52
C HIS A 44 -4.53 12.31 -0.35
N LEU A 45 -5.24 11.20 -0.47
CA LEU A 45 -6.68 11.16 -0.17
C LEU A 45 -6.90 11.23 1.35
N ASP A 46 -7.96 11.90 1.78
CA ASP A 46 -8.41 11.81 3.16
C ASP A 46 -8.98 10.41 3.50
N PRO A 47 -9.25 10.09 4.77
CA PRO A 47 -9.74 8.76 5.14
C PRO A 47 -11.04 8.35 4.44
N ALA A 48 -12.00 9.27 4.31
CA ALA A 48 -13.30 8.98 3.68
C ALA A 48 -13.13 8.74 2.17
N GLN A 49 -12.36 9.58 1.49
CA GLN A 49 -12.02 9.39 0.07
C GLN A 49 -11.29 8.07 -0.18
N ALA A 50 -10.37 7.70 0.70
CA ALA A 50 -9.64 6.44 0.57
C ALA A 50 -10.57 5.24 0.74
N GLU A 51 -11.52 5.30 1.66
CA GLU A 51 -12.55 4.28 1.85
C GLU A 51 -13.44 4.13 0.61
N ASP A 52 -13.93 5.24 0.06
CA ASP A 52 -14.75 5.26 -1.16
C ASP A 52 -14.02 4.65 -2.36
N VAL A 53 -12.73 4.97 -2.50
CA VAL A 53 -11.87 4.37 -3.54
C VAL A 53 -11.79 2.85 -3.35
N VAL A 54 -11.52 2.39 -2.14
CA VAL A 54 -11.40 0.95 -1.86
C VAL A 54 -12.72 0.23 -2.11
N GLN A 55 -13.85 0.79 -1.66
CA GLN A 55 -15.18 0.23 -1.95
C GLN A 55 -15.44 0.17 -3.46
N THR A 56 -15.13 1.24 -4.20
CA THR A 56 -15.26 1.26 -5.67
C THR A 56 -14.44 0.15 -6.33
N VAL A 57 -13.24 -0.11 -5.84
CA VAL A 57 -12.36 -1.17 -6.37
C VAL A 57 -12.97 -2.55 -6.13
N TRP A 58 -13.54 -2.81 -4.96
CA TRP A 58 -14.22 -4.07 -4.66
C TRP A 58 -15.45 -4.30 -5.55
N VAL A 59 -16.27 -3.27 -5.76
CA VAL A 59 -17.41 -3.35 -6.69
C VAL A 59 -16.93 -3.67 -8.10
N ARG A 60 -15.83 -3.05 -8.56
CA ARG A 60 -15.25 -3.33 -9.88
C ARG A 60 -14.69 -4.74 -9.98
N LEU A 61 -14.09 -5.28 -8.90
CA LEU A 61 -13.63 -6.66 -8.90
C LEU A 61 -14.80 -7.62 -9.12
N VAL A 62 -15.89 -7.46 -8.37
CA VAL A 62 -17.08 -8.31 -8.52
C VAL A 62 -17.63 -8.22 -9.95
N ALA A 63 -17.75 -7.00 -10.50
CA ALA A 63 -18.27 -6.80 -11.86
C ALA A 63 -17.36 -7.35 -12.97
N ARG A 64 -16.08 -7.60 -12.67
CA ARG A 64 -15.06 -8.03 -13.65
C ARG A 64 -14.38 -9.36 -13.28
N ALA A 65 -14.91 -10.08 -12.31
CA ALA A 65 -14.28 -11.31 -11.80
C ALA A 65 -13.99 -12.31 -12.92
N ASP A 66 -14.92 -12.48 -13.87
CA ASP A 66 -14.77 -13.41 -15.00
C ASP A 66 -13.72 -12.95 -16.02
N SER A 67 -13.38 -11.67 -16.06
CA SER A 67 -12.36 -11.14 -16.98
C SER A 67 -10.94 -11.32 -16.48
N ILE A 68 -10.74 -11.62 -15.20
CA ILE A 68 -9.44 -11.91 -14.61
C ILE A 68 -9.16 -13.39 -14.78
N THR A 69 -8.46 -13.74 -15.86
CA THR A 69 -8.23 -15.14 -16.23
C THR A 69 -7.23 -15.86 -15.32
N ASP A 70 -6.23 -15.13 -14.83
CA ASP A 70 -5.20 -15.63 -13.91
C ASP A 70 -5.46 -15.17 -12.48
N PRO A 71 -5.88 -16.07 -11.55
CA PRO A 71 -6.08 -15.72 -10.15
C PRO A 71 -4.83 -15.12 -9.46
N GLN A 72 -3.63 -15.53 -9.88
CA GLN A 72 -2.37 -14.98 -9.33
C GLN A 72 -2.22 -13.49 -9.61
N GLY A 73 -2.84 -13.00 -10.68
CA GLY A 73 -2.87 -11.59 -11.02
C GLY A 73 -3.83 -10.72 -10.20
N VAL A 74 -4.72 -11.31 -9.37
CA VAL A 74 -5.80 -10.55 -8.69
C VAL A 74 -5.26 -9.47 -7.76
N PHE A 75 -4.21 -9.75 -6.99
CA PHE A 75 -3.61 -8.77 -6.10
C PHE A 75 -3.04 -7.57 -6.89
N ALA A 76 -2.26 -7.84 -7.94
CA ALA A 76 -1.69 -6.80 -8.80
C ALA A 76 -2.79 -5.97 -9.49
N TRP A 77 -3.88 -6.62 -9.91
CA TRP A 77 -5.04 -5.94 -10.47
C TRP A 77 -5.71 -5.00 -9.46
N LEU A 78 -5.93 -5.47 -8.23
CA LEU A 78 -6.51 -4.68 -7.14
C LEU A 78 -5.65 -3.46 -6.83
N VAL A 79 -4.34 -3.64 -6.62
CA VAL A 79 -3.39 -2.54 -6.33
C VAL A 79 -3.35 -1.52 -7.47
N THR A 80 -3.26 -1.99 -8.72
CA THR A 80 -3.21 -1.11 -9.90
C THR A 80 -4.51 -0.33 -10.05
N THR A 81 -5.65 -0.98 -9.83
CA THR A 81 -6.98 -0.36 -9.93
C THR A 81 -7.16 0.67 -8.82
N THR A 82 -6.76 0.36 -7.59
CA THR A 82 -6.79 1.29 -6.46
C THR A 82 -5.96 2.54 -6.75
N ARG A 83 -4.73 2.37 -7.23
CA ARG A 83 -3.85 3.50 -7.55
C ARG A 83 -4.43 4.40 -8.65
N ARG A 84 -4.96 3.81 -9.73
CA ARG A 84 -5.60 4.57 -10.82
C ARG A 84 -6.82 5.33 -10.33
N GLU A 85 -7.65 4.71 -9.50
CA GLU A 85 -8.85 5.34 -8.97
C GLU A 85 -8.49 6.45 -7.97
N ALA A 86 -7.51 6.22 -7.11
CA ALA A 86 -7.01 7.20 -6.17
C ALA A 86 -6.45 8.45 -6.89
N TRP A 87 -5.68 8.27 -7.97
CA TRP A 87 -5.22 9.41 -8.79
C TRP A 87 -6.38 10.16 -9.45
N ARG A 88 -7.40 9.43 -9.93
CA ARG A 88 -8.59 10.06 -10.51
C ARG A 88 -9.30 10.95 -9.48
N VAL A 89 -9.43 10.48 -8.25
CA VAL A 89 -10.09 11.22 -7.15
C VAL A 89 -9.23 12.39 -6.66
N SER A 90 -7.91 12.20 -6.53
CA SER A 90 -6.98 13.26 -6.10
C SER A 90 -6.78 14.37 -7.14
N GLY A 91 -7.31 14.21 -8.37
CA GLY A 91 -7.06 15.14 -9.48
C GLY A 91 -5.63 15.11 -10.02
N THR A 92 -4.78 14.21 -9.52
CA THR A 92 -3.38 14.09 -9.94
C THR A 92 -3.32 13.33 -11.26
N SER A 93 -2.82 13.99 -12.31
CA SER A 93 -2.66 13.36 -13.62
C SER A 93 -1.60 12.24 -13.56
N VAL A 94 -1.91 11.09 -14.20
CA VAL A 94 -0.95 9.98 -14.38
C VAL A 94 0.35 10.44 -15.08
N ARG A 95 0.32 11.57 -15.79
CA ARG A 95 1.46 12.15 -16.50
C ARG A 95 2.47 12.86 -15.58
N GLU A 96 2.06 13.27 -14.38
CA GLU A 96 2.95 13.96 -13.43
C GLU A 96 3.76 12.98 -12.56
N ALA A 97 3.37 11.72 -12.55
CA ALA A 97 4.12 10.64 -11.90
C ALA A 97 5.22 10.11 -12.84
N ASN A 98 6.20 10.95 -13.18
CA ASN A 98 7.43 10.48 -13.85
C ASN A 98 8.23 9.64 -12.86
N PRO A 99 8.43 8.31 -13.11
CA PRO A 99 8.96 7.38 -12.11
C PRO A 99 10.35 7.74 -11.58
N ASP A 100 11.14 8.51 -12.31
CA ASP A 100 12.54 8.79 -11.99
C ASP A 100 12.78 10.17 -11.35
N GLN A 101 11.82 11.09 -11.40
CA GLN A 101 12.00 12.46 -10.87
C GLN A 101 11.43 12.69 -9.46
N ASP A 102 10.58 11.79 -8.94
CA ASP A 102 9.89 11.97 -7.66
C ASP A 102 10.66 11.43 -6.43
N LEU A 103 11.89 10.96 -6.62
CA LEU A 103 12.68 10.43 -5.49
C LEU A 103 13.18 11.52 -4.54
N ASP A 104 13.32 12.76 -5.01
CA ASP A 104 13.91 13.86 -4.24
C ASP A 104 12.88 14.90 -3.75
N ARG A 105 11.60 14.79 -4.13
CA ARG A 105 10.58 15.70 -3.63
C ARG A 105 10.04 15.22 -2.28
N LEU A 106 10.59 15.79 -1.22
CA LEU A 106 9.90 15.85 0.08
C LEU A 106 8.65 16.71 -0.11
N VAL A 107 7.50 16.08 -0.16
CA VAL A 107 6.23 16.82 -0.18
C VAL A 107 6.02 17.36 1.21
N SER A 108 5.91 18.70 1.32
CA SER A 108 5.54 19.37 2.57
C SER A 108 4.19 18.82 3.06
N PRO A 109 4.06 18.39 4.31
CA PRO A 109 2.81 17.81 4.79
C PRO A 109 1.80 18.93 5.03
N ASP A 110 0.66 18.82 4.38
CA ASP A 110 -0.55 19.39 4.93
C ASP A 110 -1.06 18.42 6.00
N PRO A 111 -1.08 18.77 7.30
CA PRO A 111 -1.58 17.90 8.33
C PRO A 111 -3.10 17.83 8.20
N GLY A 112 -3.58 16.83 7.46
CA GLY A 112 -5.00 16.47 7.48
C GLY A 112 -5.44 16.13 8.91
N PRO A 113 -6.73 16.35 9.25
CA PRO A 113 -7.23 16.26 10.61
C PRO A 113 -6.98 14.88 11.22
N GLU A 114 -6.63 14.92 12.49
CA GLU A 114 -6.37 13.78 13.37
C GLU A 114 -7.46 12.71 13.24
N SER A 115 -7.17 11.60 12.62
CA SER A 115 -8.06 10.44 12.66
C SER A 115 -7.62 9.47 13.74
N VAL A 116 -8.47 9.41 14.76
CA VAL A 116 -8.71 8.32 15.71
C VAL A 116 -7.45 7.73 16.38
N VAL A 117 -7.26 8.26 17.58
CA VAL A 117 -6.48 7.65 18.66
C VAL A 117 -7.13 6.33 19.07
N THR A 118 -6.55 5.21 18.63
CA THR A 118 -6.61 3.95 19.39
C THR A 118 -5.40 3.11 19.05
N THR A 119 -4.64 2.83 20.11
CA THR A 119 -3.64 1.76 20.24
C THR A 119 -2.47 1.77 19.24
N ASP A 120 -1.47 2.36 19.68
CA ASP A 120 -0.05 2.37 19.37
C ASP A 120 0.42 3.69 18.75
N ASP A 121 0.72 4.63 19.64
CA ASP A 121 1.29 5.93 19.33
C ASP A 121 2.55 5.81 18.44
N GLN A 122 3.32 4.73 18.58
CA GLN A 122 4.51 4.44 17.75
C GLN A 122 4.14 4.11 16.30
N ASN A 123 3.12 3.28 16.10
CA ASN A 123 2.69 2.89 14.77
C ASN A 123 2.09 4.09 14.02
N SER A 124 1.28 4.89 14.70
CA SER A 124 0.72 6.12 14.14
C SER A 124 1.81 7.12 13.76
N ARG A 125 2.86 7.27 14.58
CA ARG A 125 4.02 8.12 14.29
C ARG A 125 4.81 7.61 13.10
N LEU A 126 5.11 6.30 13.05
CA LEU A 126 5.79 5.69 11.90
C LEU A 126 5.06 5.99 10.60
N TRP A 127 3.75 5.75 10.56
CA TRP A 127 2.96 6.00 9.36
C TRP A 127 2.85 7.48 8.98
N ARG A 128 2.94 8.40 9.94
CA ARG A 128 3.08 9.83 9.69
C ARG A 128 4.39 10.11 8.94
N HIS A 129 5.52 9.57 9.38
CA HIS A 129 6.81 9.73 8.70
C HIS A 129 6.83 9.06 7.32
N VAL A 130 6.18 7.92 7.16
CA VAL A 130 5.98 7.32 5.83
C VAL A 130 5.18 8.26 4.93
N GLY A 131 4.17 8.97 5.47
CA GLY A 131 3.38 9.98 4.74
C GLY A 131 4.18 11.18 4.23
N LEU A 132 5.36 11.46 4.80
CA LEU A 132 6.27 12.53 4.34
C LEU A 132 7.16 12.12 3.17
N LEU A 133 7.23 10.83 2.85
CA LEU A 133 8.04 10.33 1.75
C LEU A 133 7.36 10.59 0.39
N SER A 134 8.13 10.46 -0.70
CA SER A 134 7.54 10.50 -2.04
C SER A 134 6.42 9.46 -2.21
N PRO A 135 5.43 9.73 -3.07
CA PRO A 135 4.30 8.80 -3.30
C PRO A 135 4.76 7.39 -3.70
N ARG A 136 5.85 7.29 -4.45
CA ARG A 136 6.46 6.01 -4.84
C ARG A 136 7.01 5.25 -3.63
N CYS A 137 7.71 5.92 -2.72
CA CYS A 137 8.21 5.32 -1.49
C CYS A 137 7.05 4.92 -0.56
N GLN A 138 6.05 5.76 -0.43
CA GLN A 138 4.85 5.45 0.34
C GLN A 138 4.17 4.18 -0.17
N ALA A 139 3.89 4.10 -1.47
CA ALA A 139 3.26 2.93 -2.08
C ALA A 139 4.11 1.66 -1.88
N LEU A 140 5.42 1.74 -2.14
CA LEU A 140 6.33 0.60 -2.01
C LEU A 140 6.43 0.10 -0.56
N LEU A 141 6.67 0.99 0.41
CA LEU A 141 6.83 0.60 1.81
C LEU A 141 5.51 0.08 2.39
N ARG A 142 4.37 0.64 1.99
CA ARG A 142 3.05 0.16 2.42
C ARG A 142 2.75 -1.23 1.88
N VAL A 143 2.99 -1.48 0.59
CA VAL A 143 2.79 -2.83 0.03
C VAL A 143 3.70 -3.84 0.74
N ILE A 144 4.99 -3.54 0.91
CA ILE A 144 5.94 -4.45 1.57
C ILE A 144 5.55 -4.69 3.04
N ALA A 145 5.00 -3.73 3.75
CA ALA A 145 4.59 -3.88 5.15
C ALA A 145 3.44 -4.88 5.33
N TYR A 146 2.56 -5.00 4.35
CA TYR A 146 1.41 -5.91 4.40
C TYR A 146 1.67 -7.26 3.71
N VAL A 147 2.79 -7.40 3.02
CA VAL A 147 3.12 -8.58 2.23
C VAL A 147 4.41 -9.21 2.76
N THR A 148 4.28 -10.26 3.53
CA THR A 148 5.41 -11.00 4.10
C THR A 148 5.25 -12.50 3.83
N PRO A 149 6.25 -13.13 3.17
CA PRO A 149 7.44 -12.56 2.55
C PRO A 149 7.12 -11.74 1.28
N PRO A 150 7.95 -10.74 0.92
CA PRO A 150 7.68 -9.91 -0.25
C PRO A 150 7.95 -10.68 -1.55
N ASP A 151 6.95 -10.78 -2.42
CA ASP A 151 7.12 -11.24 -3.80
C ASP A 151 7.41 -10.03 -4.70
N TYR A 152 8.65 -9.91 -5.16
CA TYR A 152 9.08 -8.79 -5.98
C TYR A 152 8.47 -8.80 -7.39
N ALA A 153 8.08 -9.96 -7.92
CA ALA A 153 7.41 -10.03 -9.21
C ALA A 153 5.99 -9.44 -9.13
N ALA A 154 5.24 -9.85 -8.10
CA ALA A 154 3.91 -9.31 -7.86
C ALA A 154 3.95 -7.81 -7.49
N ILE A 155 4.92 -7.37 -6.67
CA ILE A 155 5.12 -5.95 -6.35
C ILE A 155 5.47 -5.14 -7.61
N SER A 156 6.30 -5.70 -8.50
CA SER A 156 6.64 -5.10 -9.79
C SER A 156 5.39 -4.85 -10.65
N GLN A 157 4.57 -5.85 -10.80
CA GLN A 157 3.30 -5.74 -11.53
C GLN A 157 2.34 -4.72 -10.88
N ALA A 158 2.19 -4.81 -9.56
CA ALA A 158 1.29 -3.95 -8.80
C ALA A 158 1.68 -2.46 -8.86
N LEU A 159 2.96 -2.15 -8.75
CA LEU A 159 3.47 -0.78 -8.71
C LEU A 159 3.99 -0.27 -10.05
N GLY A 160 4.08 -1.11 -11.08
CA GLY A 160 4.62 -0.76 -12.39
C GLY A 160 6.12 -0.41 -12.32
N MET A 161 6.87 -1.13 -11.46
CA MET A 161 8.30 -0.93 -11.26
C MET A 161 9.09 -2.11 -11.84
N PRO A 162 10.25 -1.91 -12.48
CA PRO A 162 11.12 -3.03 -12.84
C PRO A 162 11.52 -3.85 -11.61
N VAL A 163 11.47 -5.19 -11.69
CA VAL A 163 11.79 -6.08 -10.54
C VAL A 163 13.16 -5.74 -9.94
N GLY A 164 14.18 -5.56 -10.79
CA GLY A 164 15.54 -5.21 -10.34
C GLY A 164 15.67 -3.85 -9.65
N SER A 165 14.70 -2.94 -9.83
CA SER A 165 14.70 -1.62 -9.18
C SER A 165 14.06 -1.62 -7.78
N ILE A 166 13.29 -2.65 -7.42
CA ILE A 166 12.54 -2.70 -6.16
C ILE A 166 13.50 -2.70 -4.97
N GLY A 167 14.51 -3.56 -4.97
CA GLY A 167 15.50 -3.65 -3.89
C GLY A 167 16.24 -2.32 -3.65
N PRO A 168 16.91 -1.76 -4.66
CA PRO A 168 17.56 -0.44 -4.54
C PRO A 168 16.61 0.68 -4.12
N THR A 169 15.39 0.74 -4.68
CA THR A 169 14.40 1.74 -4.31
C THR A 169 13.94 1.57 -2.86
N ARG A 170 13.66 0.33 -2.42
CA ARG A 170 13.36 0.03 -1.02
C ARG A 170 14.46 0.54 -0.09
N GLY A 171 15.72 0.27 -0.44
CA GLY A 171 16.86 0.73 0.35
C GLY A 171 16.89 2.26 0.51
N ARG A 172 16.69 3.01 -0.58
CA ARG A 172 16.61 4.49 -0.55
C ARG A 172 15.42 4.99 0.26
N CYS A 173 14.24 4.39 0.08
CA CYS A 173 13.04 4.76 0.84
C CYS A 173 13.21 4.52 2.34
N LEU A 174 13.83 3.40 2.74
CA LEU A 174 14.12 3.12 4.15
C LEU A 174 15.17 4.06 4.72
N ALA A 175 16.18 4.46 3.93
CA ALA A 175 17.16 5.46 4.35
C ALA A 175 16.50 6.83 4.59
N ALA A 176 15.64 7.28 3.66
CA ALA A 176 14.89 8.52 3.82
C ALA A 176 13.95 8.48 5.04
N LEU A 177 13.25 7.36 5.26
CA LEU A 177 12.41 7.15 6.43
C LEU A 177 13.23 7.23 7.73
N ARG A 178 14.38 6.56 7.77
CA ARG A 178 15.28 6.61 8.93
C ARG A 178 15.72 8.04 9.23
N THR A 179 16.14 8.81 8.22
CA THR A 179 16.51 10.22 8.37
C THR A 179 15.35 11.03 8.94
N SER A 180 14.13 10.85 8.45
CA SER A 180 12.95 11.53 8.96
C SER A 180 12.65 11.18 10.42
N LEU A 181 12.75 9.89 10.79
CA LEU A 181 12.51 9.42 12.15
C LEU A 181 13.59 9.92 13.14
N THR A 182 14.86 9.90 12.73
CA THR A 182 15.96 10.38 13.61
C THR A 182 15.96 11.89 13.81
N ALA A 183 15.34 12.64 12.90
CA ALA A 183 15.14 14.07 13.04
C ALA A 183 13.96 14.45 13.96
N ASP A 184 13.10 13.50 14.31
CA ASP A 184 11.96 13.71 15.21
C ASP A 184 12.36 13.44 16.67
N PRO A 185 12.46 14.47 17.53
CA PRO A 185 12.80 14.30 18.94
C PRO A 185 11.85 13.36 19.69
N SER A 186 10.58 13.30 19.26
CA SER A 186 9.58 12.45 19.89
C SER A 186 9.77 10.95 19.57
N TRP A 187 10.51 10.62 18.50
CA TRP A 187 10.85 9.25 18.14
C TRP A 187 12.02 8.71 18.98
N THR A 188 13.05 9.51 19.22
CA THR A 188 14.28 9.12 19.93
C THR A 188 14.06 8.76 21.40
N HIS A 189 13.05 9.33 22.04
CA HIS A 189 12.71 8.99 23.44
C HIS A 189 12.16 7.56 23.59
N LEU A 190 11.71 6.92 22.52
CA LEU A 190 11.09 5.59 22.55
C LEU A 190 12.12 4.46 22.41
N GLU A 191 13.27 4.71 21.77
CA GLU A 191 14.35 3.72 21.68
C GLU A 191 15.06 3.56 23.02
N ASN A 192 15.20 4.63 23.81
CA ASN A 192 15.85 4.60 25.12
C ASN A 192 15.00 3.95 26.22
N GLY A 193 13.67 3.87 26.04
CA GLY A 193 12.78 3.22 27.01
C GLY A 193 12.73 1.69 26.92
N ARG A 194 13.34 1.06 25.90
CA ARG A 194 13.39 -0.40 25.75
C ARG A 194 14.64 -1.07 26.32
N GLN A 195 15.57 -0.28 26.85
CA GLN A 195 16.83 -0.78 27.44
C GLN A 195 16.85 -0.65 28.97
N ALA A 196 15.73 -0.36 29.62
CA ALA A 196 15.63 -0.30 31.09
C ALA A 196 14.78 -1.47 31.62
#